data_bdf5c266cd0274962fe5962555d42009
#
_entry.id   bdf5c266cd0274962fe5962555d42009
#
_cell.length_a   1.000
_cell.length_b   1.000
_cell.length_c   1.000
_cell.angle_alpha   90.00
_cell.angle_beta   90.00
_cell.angle_gamma   90.00
#
_symmetry.space_group_name_H-M   'P 1'
#
loop_
_entity.id
_entity.type
_entity.pdbx_description
1 polymer ?
#
loop_
_entity_poly.entity_id
_entity_poly.type
_entity_poly.pdbx_seq_one_letter_code
_entity_poly.pdbx_strand_id
1 'polypeptide(L)'
;MAPLALADLRGIRRYIAESSPHYAREFLADLTAKISWIVEVDFTGSPRDHISAGLRALPYRQRCIYYRSYPEKIVILRVMHGARDIKPQDFEF
;
A
#
# COMPACT_ATOMS: atom_id res chain seq x y z
N MET A 1 9.07 -0.49 -5.57
CA MET A 1 7.68 -0.92 -5.29
C MET A 1 7.43 -2.24 -5.98
N ALA A 2 6.86 -3.21 -5.28
CA ALA A 2 6.60 -4.52 -5.85
C ALA A 2 5.58 -4.44 -6.99
N PRO A 3 5.66 -5.35 -7.99
CA PRO A 3 4.74 -5.32 -9.13
C PRO A 3 3.27 -5.37 -8.73
N LEU A 4 2.90 -6.15 -7.71
CA LEU A 4 1.52 -6.21 -7.25
C LEU A 4 1.05 -4.91 -6.61
N ALA A 5 1.95 -4.16 -5.95
CA ALA A 5 1.61 -2.84 -5.41
C ALA A 5 1.30 -1.87 -6.55
N LEU A 6 2.09 -1.90 -7.61
CA LEU A 6 1.83 -1.07 -8.79
C LEU A 6 0.50 -1.44 -9.43
N ALA A 7 0.21 -2.72 -9.53
CA ALA A 7 -1.08 -3.20 -10.06
C ALA A 7 -2.24 -2.75 -9.17
N ASP A 8 -2.05 -2.78 -7.84
CA ASP A 8 -3.06 -2.30 -6.89
C ASP A 8 -3.36 -0.81 -7.13
N LEU A 9 -2.32 0.01 -7.30
CA LEU A 9 -2.50 1.43 -7.55
C LEU A 9 -3.25 1.69 -8.85
N ARG A 10 -2.92 0.96 -9.91
CA ARG A 10 -3.65 1.07 -11.17
C ARG A 10 -5.12 0.67 -11.03
N GLY A 11 -5.39 -0.37 -10.26
CA GLY A 11 -6.75 -0.83 -9.99
C GLY A 11 -7.56 0.19 -9.20
N ILE A 12 -6.96 0.79 -8.18
CA ILE A 12 -7.59 1.85 -7.37
C ILE A 12 -7.93 3.03 -8.25
N ARG A 13 -6.98 3.48 -9.07
CA ARG A 13 -7.20 4.60 -9.99
C ARG A 13 -8.37 4.33 -10.94
N ARG A 14 -8.39 3.15 -11.53
CA ARG A 14 -9.43 2.75 -12.49
C ARG A 14 -10.80 2.74 -11.82
N TYR A 15 -10.86 2.17 -10.63
CA TYR A 15 -12.11 2.08 -9.87
C TYR A 15 -12.67 3.46 -9.53
N ILE A 16 -11.83 4.35 -9.02
CA ILE A 16 -12.28 5.71 -8.63
C ILE A 16 -12.61 6.54 -9.87
N ALA A 17 -11.86 6.36 -10.96
CA ALA A 17 -12.07 7.13 -12.19
C ALA A 17 -13.42 6.82 -12.85
N GLU A 18 -14.02 5.68 -12.57
CA GLU A 18 -15.37 5.38 -13.06
C GLU A 18 -16.38 6.41 -12.59
N SER A 19 -16.20 6.92 -11.37
CA SER A 19 -17.09 7.96 -10.80
C SER A 19 -16.54 9.37 -11.00
N SER A 20 -15.23 9.56 -10.87
CA SER A 20 -14.61 10.87 -10.96
C SER A 20 -13.14 10.77 -11.34
N PRO A 21 -12.78 11.00 -12.62
CA PRO A 21 -11.38 11.02 -13.04
C PRO A 21 -10.53 12.04 -12.30
N HIS A 22 -11.12 13.20 -11.98
CA HIS A 22 -10.42 14.26 -11.25
C HIS A 22 -10.06 13.79 -9.84
N TYR A 23 -11.02 13.22 -9.13
CA TYR A 23 -10.78 12.71 -7.77
C TYR A 23 -9.79 11.56 -7.78
N ALA A 24 -9.83 10.71 -8.81
CA ALA A 24 -8.87 9.62 -8.94
C ALA A 24 -7.44 10.15 -9.00
N ARG A 25 -7.19 11.20 -9.77
CA ARG A 25 -5.86 11.79 -9.86
C ARG A 25 -5.40 12.37 -8.51
N GLU A 26 -6.29 13.10 -7.82
CA GLU A 26 -5.97 13.67 -6.51
C GLU A 26 -5.69 12.59 -5.48
N PHE A 27 -6.55 11.58 -5.43
CA PHE A 27 -6.39 10.48 -4.46
C PHE A 27 -5.08 9.72 -4.68
N LEU A 28 -4.77 9.41 -5.93
CA LEU A 28 -3.53 8.70 -6.25
C LEU A 28 -2.30 9.55 -5.95
N ALA A 29 -2.37 10.86 -6.17
CA ALA A 29 -1.28 11.77 -5.82
C ALA A 29 -1.04 11.76 -4.31
N ASP A 30 -2.10 11.84 -3.50
CA ASP A 30 -2.00 11.80 -2.05
C ASP A 30 -1.45 10.46 -1.57
N LEU A 31 -1.94 9.37 -2.14
CA LEU A 31 -1.51 8.02 -1.77
C LEU A 31 -0.03 7.81 -2.10
N THR A 32 0.39 8.24 -3.28
CA THR A 32 1.79 8.15 -3.70
C THR A 32 2.70 8.99 -2.81
N ALA A 33 2.24 10.19 -2.42
CA ALA A 33 2.99 11.04 -1.49
C ALA A 33 3.14 10.38 -0.14
N LYS A 34 2.11 9.70 0.36
CA LYS A 34 2.19 8.98 1.63
C LYS A 34 3.18 7.81 1.53
N ILE A 35 3.18 7.09 0.42
CA ILE A 35 4.14 6.01 0.16
C ILE A 35 5.58 6.56 0.18
N SER A 36 5.81 7.67 -0.51
CA SER A 36 7.13 8.31 -0.51
C SER A 36 7.56 8.72 0.88
N TRP A 37 6.64 9.23 1.68
CA TRP A 37 6.90 9.63 3.05
C TRP A 37 7.33 8.42 3.90
N ILE A 38 6.66 7.26 3.75
CA ILE A 38 7.05 6.04 4.46
C ILE A 38 8.51 5.70 4.21
N VAL A 39 8.92 5.79 2.95
CA VAL A 39 10.28 5.45 2.53
C VAL A 39 11.29 6.48 3.05
N GLU A 40 10.95 7.77 2.93
CA GLU A 40 11.85 8.86 3.34
C GLU A 40 12.15 8.86 4.84
N VAL A 41 11.13 8.64 5.66
CA VAL A 41 11.30 8.69 7.11
C VAL A 41 11.59 7.32 7.74
N ASP A 42 11.64 6.27 6.92
CA ASP A 42 11.80 4.89 7.41
C ASP A 42 10.75 4.58 8.47
N PHE A 43 9.48 4.82 8.12
CA PHE A 43 8.37 4.72 9.07
C PHE A 43 8.15 3.27 9.50
N THR A 44 8.10 3.05 10.82
CA THR A 44 7.96 1.69 11.37
C THR A 44 6.60 1.07 11.06
N GLY A 45 5.53 1.85 11.13
CA GLY A 45 4.18 1.34 10.92
C GLY A 45 3.74 0.37 11.99
N SER A 46 2.62 -0.30 11.74
CA SER A 46 2.06 -1.31 12.65
C SER A 46 2.49 -2.71 12.22
N PRO A 47 2.98 -3.53 13.15
CA PRO A 47 3.36 -4.91 12.80
C PRO A 47 2.17 -5.74 12.34
N ARG A 48 2.41 -6.62 11.38
CA ARG A 48 1.45 -7.60 10.88
C ARG A 48 2.09 -8.97 10.77
N ASP A 49 2.93 -9.32 11.75
CA ASP A 49 3.67 -10.59 11.75
C ASP A 49 2.75 -11.81 11.74
N HIS A 50 1.54 -11.66 12.27
CA HIS A 50 0.54 -12.73 12.26
C HIS A 50 0.08 -13.09 10.85
N ILE A 51 0.25 -12.18 9.88
CA ILE A 51 -0.08 -12.43 8.48
C ILE A 51 1.16 -12.93 7.74
N SER A 52 2.27 -12.25 7.93
CA SER A 52 3.55 -12.61 7.29
C SER A 52 4.68 -11.98 8.09
N ALA A 53 5.72 -12.77 8.39
CA ALA A 53 6.83 -12.31 9.22
C ALA A 53 7.45 -11.03 8.66
N GLY A 54 7.63 -10.03 9.51
CA GLY A 54 8.23 -8.75 9.14
C GLY A 54 7.31 -7.81 8.37
N LEU A 55 6.07 -8.21 8.13
CA LEU A 55 5.11 -7.36 7.43
C LEU A 55 4.68 -6.20 8.31
N ARG A 56 4.60 -5.01 7.71
CA ARG A 56 4.17 -3.78 8.38
C ARG A 56 3.06 -3.12 7.58
N ALA A 57 2.28 -2.28 8.24
CA ALA A 57 1.12 -1.64 7.61
C ALA A 57 0.95 -0.21 8.08
N LEU A 58 0.44 0.62 7.18
CA LEU A 58 -0.01 1.97 7.49
C LEU A 58 -1.38 2.17 6.85
N PRO A 59 -2.45 2.23 7.66
CA PRO A 59 -3.78 2.57 7.14
C PRO A 59 -3.81 4.02 6.65
N TYR A 60 -4.45 4.23 5.51
CA TYR A 60 -4.55 5.56 4.94
C TYR A 60 -5.81 5.65 4.07
N ARG A 61 -6.78 6.48 4.46
CA ARG A 61 -8.01 6.77 3.70
C ARG A 61 -8.70 5.51 3.16
N GLN A 62 -9.13 4.63 4.05
CA GLN A 62 -9.83 3.39 3.70
C GLN A 62 -8.97 2.37 2.93
N ARG A 63 -7.71 2.70 2.68
CA ARG A 63 -6.73 1.76 2.12
C ARG A 63 -5.73 1.39 3.19
N CYS A 64 -4.97 0.36 2.96
CA CYS A 64 -3.88 -0.02 3.83
C CYS A 64 -2.64 -0.30 2.98
N ILE A 65 -1.54 0.37 3.34
CA ILE A 65 -0.27 0.22 2.64
C ILE A 65 0.53 -0.82 3.40
N TYR A 66 0.88 -1.93 2.73
CA TYR A 66 1.65 -3.01 3.33
C TYR A 66 3.07 -2.99 2.77
N TYR A 67 4.05 -3.12 3.67
CA TYR A 67 5.45 -3.03 3.28
C TYR A 67 6.35 -3.83 4.21
N ARG A 68 7.60 -4.05 3.78
CA ARG A 68 8.67 -4.61 4.59
C ARG A 68 9.84 -3.68 4.60
N SER A 69 10.48 -3.56 5.78
CA SER A 69 11.69 -2.78 5.95
C SER A 69 12.89 -3.72 5.94
N TYR A 70 13.86 -3.41 5.09
CA TYR A 70 15.14 -4.11 5.02
C TYR A 70 16.24 -3.14 5.44
N PRO A 71 17.46 -3.62 5.75
CA PRO A 71 18.51 -2.70 6.19
C PRO A 71 18.80 -1.53 5.24
N GLU A 72 18.62 -1.76 3.93
CA GLU A 72 19.00 -0.75 2.92
C GLU A 72 17.80 -0.12 2.23
N LYS A 73 16.58 -0.65 2.42
CA LYS A 73 15.42 -0.16 1.68
C LYS A 73 14.11 -0.59 2.33
N ILE A 74 13.04 0.08 1.94
CA ILE A 74 11.67 -0.34 2.22
C ILE A 74 11.04 -0.76 0.90
N VAL A 75 10.37 -1.90 0.89
CA VAL A 75 9.65 -2.38 -0.28
C VAL A 75 8.16 -2.33 -0.01
N ILE A 76 7.44 -1.55 -0.81
CA ILE A 76 5.97 -1.52 -0.75
C ILE A 76 5.45 -2.75 -1.48
N LEU A 77 4.74 -3.61 -0.74
CA LEU A 77 4.29 -4.91 -1.24
C LEU A 77 2.89 -4.90 -1.81
N ARG A 78 1.95 -4.27 -1.11
CA ARG A 78 0.56 -4.20 -1.53
C ARG A 78 -0.09 -2.91 -1.04
N VAL A 79 -1.12 -2.46 -1.76
CA VAL A 79 -2.01 -1.38 -1.32
C VAL A 79 -3.43 -1.91 -1.51
N MET A 80 -4.10 -2.21 -0.41
CA MET A 80 -5.40 -2.88 -0.46
C MET A 80 -6.45 -2.13 0.34
N HIS A 81 -7.73 -2.39 0.04
CA HIS A 81 -8.83 -1.80 0.80
C HIS A 81 -8.76 -2.29 2.26
N GLY A 82 -8.93 -1.37 3.21
CA GLY A 82 -8.79 -1.68 4.63
C GLY A 82 -9.80 -2.68 5.17
N ALA A 83 -10.95 -2.83 4.51
CA ALA A 83 -11.98 -3.79 4.91
C ALA A 83 -11.77 -5.18 4.30
N ARG A 84 -10.77 -5.33 3.42
CA ARG A 84 -10.50 -6.61 2.79
C ARG A 84 -9.96 -7.62 3.80
N ASP A 85 -10.40 -8.88 3.69
CA ASP A 85 -9.86 -9.97 4.46
C ASP A 85 -8.47 -10.34 3.91
N ILE A 86 -7.44 -9.99 4.66
CA ILE A 86 -6.05 -10.12 4.22
C ILE A 86 -5.52 -11.50 4.59
N LYS A 87 -4.90 -12.18 3.63
CA LYS A 87 -4.37 -13.54 3.79
C LYS A 87 -2.87 -13.58 3.49
N PRO A 88 -2.14 -14.55 4.08
CA PRO A 88 -0.70 -14.66 3.82
C PRO A 88 -0.34 -14.75 2.34
N GLN A 89 -1.14 -15.45 1.53
CA GLN A 89 -0.86 -15.61 0.12
C GLN A 89 -0.97 -14.30 -0.68
N ASP A 90 -1.59 -13.26 -0.12
CA ASP A 90 -1.62 -11.94 -0.76
C ASP A 90 -0.22 -11.33 -0.85
N PHE A 91 0.75 -11.85 -0.10
CA PHE A 91 2.11 -11.34 -0.02
C PHE A 91 3.14 -12.32 -0.55
N GLU A 92 2.71 -13.40 -1.19
CA GLU A 92 3.60 -14.38 -1.82
C GLU A 92 3.86 -13.94 -3.26
N PHE A 93 5.13 -13.75 -3.59
CA PHE A 93 5.52 -13.24 -4.90
C PHE A 93 6.52 -14.16 -5.57
#